data_f6744c68123412c31c6fb2edcf415018
#
_entry.id   f6744c68123412c31c6fb2edcf415018
#
_cell.length_a   1.000
_cell.length_b   1.000
_cell.length_c   1.000
_cell.angle_alpha   90.00
_cell.angle_beta   90.00
_cell.angle_gamma   90.00
#
_symmetry.space_group_name_H-M   'P 1'
#
loop_
_entity.id
_entity.type
_entity.pdbx_description
1 polymer ?
#
loop_
_entity_poly.entity_id
_entity_poly.type
_entity_poly.pdbx_seq_one_letter_code
_entity_poly.pdbx_strand_id
1 'polypeptide(L)'
;RKAMGKKIMAMLAELKPKFINGGKSNGHDEKVLEKIWADWEKFASYAFNKSHAACYSWVAYQTAYLKAHYPAEFMAANLTVAKDDIKDVTKFMDECKAMKISVLAPDVNESEMNFTVNSKGDVRFGLGGVKGVGEGAVEAIINEREKNGKYKDLFDFLERVNLQSCNRKTVESLALAGAFDCFDGFYREQLFDTNSKGENMLEVVMRYGNRYQQDKQEQSITLFDGFGGLGVEVQRPELPVVPRWSSIERLNKEKDLIGIFLSAHPLDEWEFEVREMCNITAEEMHQFDAWSSPTARNAATSQDNDREEED
;
A
#
# COMPACT_ATOMS: atom_id res chain seq x y z
N ARG A 1 -1.57 11.02 41.07
CA ARG A 1 -1.42 10.35 39.75
C ARG A 1 -2.34 10.96 38.69
N LYS A 2 -3.68 11.09 38.93
CA LYS A 2 -4.64 11.65 37.99
C LYS A 2 -4.35 13.12 37.65
N ALA A 3 -4.08 13.96 38.69
CA ALA A 3 -3.78 15.39 38.50
C ALA A 3 -2.50 15.62 37.70
N MET A 4 -1.41 14.89 37.99
CA MET A 4 -0.14 14.99 37.33
C MET A 4 -0.14 14.35 35.95
N GLY A 5 -0.71 13.14 35.78
CA GLY A 5 -0.73 12.44 34.52
C GLY A 5 -1.61 13.12 33.45
N LYS A 6 -2.68 13.80 33.88
CA LYS A 6 -3.57 14.58 32.99
C LYS A 6 -3.28 16.08 32.96
N LYS A 7 -2.25 16.55 33.67
CA LYS A 7 -1.82 17.95 33.75
C LYS A 7 -2.95 18.93 34.16
N ILE A 8 -3.81 18.52 35.12
CA ILE A 8 -4.97 19.31 35.59
C ILE A 8 -4.50 20.26 36.68
N MET A 9 -4.16 21.49 36.30
CA MET A 9 -3.60 22.50 37.22
C MET A 9 -4.55 22.87 38.36
N ALA A 10 -5.87 22.95 38.12
CA ALA A 10 -6.86 23.24 39.15
C ALA A 10 -6.84 22.16 40.28
N MET A 11 -6.73 20.90 39.89
CA MET A 11 -6.64 19.78 40.83
C MET A 11 -5.32 19.79 41.62
N LEU A 12 -4.21 20.22 41.01
CA LEU A 12 -2.93 20.38 41.69
C LEU A 12 -3.03 21.47 42.76
N ALA A 13 -3.61 22.62 42.42
CA ALA A 13 -3.81 23.70 43.38
C ALA A 13 -4.68 23.28 44.58
N GLU A 14 -5.74 22.49 44.39
CA GLU A 14 -6.58 21.95 45.45
C GLU A 14 -5.84 20.97 46.34
N LEU A 15 -4.99 20.12 45.79
CA LEU A 15 -4.29 19.06 46.50
C LEU A 15 -3.04 19.57 47.24
N LYS A 16 -2.44 20.70 46.87
CA LYS A 16 -1.26 21.27 47.48
C LYS A 16 -1.41 21.47 49.00
N PRO A 17 -2.44 22.17 49.51
CA PRO A 17 -2.60 22.37 50.96
C PRO A 17 -2.85 21.04 51.70
N LYS A 18 -3.55 20.09 51.07
CA LYS A 18 -3.78 18.76 51.68
C LYS A 18 -2.46 18.01 51.86
N PHE A 19 -1.57 18.06 50.86
CA PHE A 19 -0.26 17.43 50.93
C PHE A 19 0.66 18.05 51.99
N ILE A 20 0.77 19.38 51.97
CA ILE A 20 1.63 20.12 52.90
C ILE A 20 1.14 19.90 54.32
N ASN A 21 -0.16 20.08 54.63
CA ASN A 21 -0.70 19.92 55.94
C ASN A 21 -0.60 18.48 56.45
N GLY A 22 -0.87 17.49 55.61
CA GLY A 22 -0.71 16.08 55.97
C GLY A 22 0.75 15.71 56.25
N GLY A 23 1.71 16.25 55.48
CA GLY A 23 3.13 16.03 55.71
C GLY A 23 3.59 16.67 57.05
N LYS A 24 3.13 17.89 57.35
CA LYS A 24 3.43 18.57 58.62
C LYS A 24 2.88 17.81 59.82
N SER A 25 1.67 17.28 59.71
CA SER A 25 1.04 16.44 60.76
C SER A 25 1.82 15.16 61.04
N ASN A 26 2.57 14.66 60.07
CA ASN A 26 3.45 13.50 60.18
C ASN A 26 4.91 13.86 60.55
N GLY A 27 5.18 15.12 60.95
CA GLY A 27 6.49 15.57 61.43
C GLY A 27 7.50 15.90 60.35
N HIS A 28 7.09 16.08 59.08
CA HIS A 28 8.01 16.47 58.02
C HIS A 28 8.18 17.99 57.94
N ASP A 29 9.40 18.44 57.56
CA ASP A 29 9.73 19.86 57.40
C ASP A 29 8.94 20.44 56.21
N GLU A 30 8.27 21.57 56.45
CA GLU A 30 7.46 22.28 55.51
C GLU A 30 8.26 22.70 54.24
N LYS A 31 9.49 23.15 54.39
CA LYS A 31 10.36 23.54 53.28
C LYS A 31 10.68 22.39 52.37
N VAL A 32 10.84 21.18 52.93
CA VAL A 32 11.07 19.97 52.15
C VAL A 32 9.80 19.59 51.36
N LEU A 33 8.63 19.67 52.00
CA LEU A 33 7.36 19.39 51.39
C LEU A 33 7.02 20.34 50.25
N GLU A 34 7.27 21.64 50.46
CA GLU A 34 7.09 22.66 49.42
C GLU A 34 8.02 22.45 48.21
N LYS A 35 9.30 22.08 48.46
CA LYS A 35 10.22 21.74 47.42
C LYS A 35 9.75 20.52 46.60
N ILE A 36 9.31 19.46 47.27
CA ILE A 36 8.76 18.27 46.62
C ILE A 36 7.54 18.65 45.78
N TRP A 37 6.67 19.51 46.32
CA TRP A 37 5.49 19.93 45.58
C TRP A 37 5.86 20.76 44.34
N ALA A 38 6.78 21.70 44.49
CA ALA A 38 7.27 22.51 43.35
C ALA A 38 7.94 21.64 42.25
N ASP A 39 8.67 20.60 42.63
CA ASP A 39 9.24 19.66 41.67
C ASP A 39 8.15 18.84 40.98
N TRP A 40 7.04 18.50 41.69
CA TRP A 40 5.87 17.84 41.09
C TRP A 40 5.09 18.75 40.13
N GLU A 41 4.95 20.04 40.43
CA GLU A 41 4.34 21.03 39.54
C GLU A 41 5.17 21.18 38.25
N LYS A 42 6.51 21.25 38.37
CA LYS A 42 7.41 21.24 37.20
C LYS A 42 7.25 19.94 36.40
N PHE A 43 7.19 18.80 37.07
CA PHE A 43 6.96 17.52 36.43
C PHE A 43 5.62 17.50 35.68
N ALA A 44 4.55 18.00 36.26
CA ALA A 44 3.24 18.06 35.63
C ALA A 44 3.21 19.00 34.42
N SER A 45 4.00 20.10 34.41
CA SER A 45 4.03 21.05 33.29
C SER A 45 4.96 20.62 32.15
N TYR A 46 6.17 20.15 32.47
CA TYR A 46 7.22 19.94 31.45
C TYR A 46 7.90 18.58 31.51
N ALA A 47 7.71 17.78 32.54
CA ALA A 47 8.45 16.53 32.64
C ALA A 47 7.92 15.47 31.69
N PHE A 48 8.85 14.88 30.99
CA PHE A 48 8.67 13.74 30.14
C PHE A 48 9.66 12.63 30.53
N ASN A 49 9.26 11.38 30.38
CA ASN A 49 10.14 10.26 30.72
C ASN A 49 11.39 10.29 29.83
N LYS A 50 12.56 10.56 30.44
CA LYS A 50 13.83 10.66 29.72
C LYS A 50 14.18 9.38 28.95
N SER A 51 13.92 8.22 29.56
CA SER A 51 14.14 6.93 28.89
C SER A 51 13.28 6.77 27.64
N HIS A 52 11.99 7.14 27.74
CA HIS A 52 11.08 7.16 26.61
C HIS A 52 11.57 8.12 25.52
N ALA A 53 11.92 9.36 25.90
CA ALA A 53 12.45 10.34 24.95
C ALA A 53 13.72 9.84 24.25
N ALA A 54 14.66 9.26 24.98
CA ALA A 54 15.91 8.73 24.42
C ALA A 54 15.65 7.56 23.44
N CYS A 55 14.79 6.61 23.81
CA CYS A 55 14.46 5.48 22.95
C CYS A 55 13.76 5.93 21.67
N TYR A 56 12.74 6.79 21.76
CA TYR A 56 12.02 7.28 20.58
C TYR A 56 12.88 8.20 19.71
N SER A 57 13.74 9.01 20.29
CA SER A 57 14.70 9.81 19.51
C SER A 57 15.67 8.92 18.73
N TRP A 58 16.10 7.81 19.32
CA TRP A 58 16.98 6.86 18.63
C TRP A 58 16.27 6.20 17.44
N VAL A 59 15.03 5.72 17.63
CA VAL A 59 14.23 5.15 16.53
C VAL A 59 13.97 6.20 15.46
N ALA A 60 13.59 7.42 15.84
CA ALA A 60 13.37 8.51 14.90
C ALA A 60 14.62 8.84 14.08
N TYR A 61 15.79 8.84 14.72
CA TYR A 61 17.06 9.03 14.02
C TYR A 61 17.33 7.89 13.01
N GLN A 62 17.14 6.64 13.42
CA GLN A 62 17.32 5.48 12.53
C GLN A 62 16.41 5.55 11.32
N THR A 63 15.12 5.83 11.50
CA THR A 63 14.15 5.94 10.40
C THR A 63 14.50 7.12 9.47
N ALA A 64 14.88 8.26 10.02
CA ALA A 64 15.33 9.41 9.24
C ALA A 64 16.62 9.10 8.44
N TYR A 65 17.57 8.40 9.03
CA TYR A 65 18.80 7.96 8.36
C TYR A 65 18.49 7.02 7.21
N LEU A 66 17.65 6.00 7.44
CA LEU A 66 17.25 5.06 6.38
C LEU A 66 16.53 5.77 5.24
N LYS A 67 15.59 6.67 5.54
CA LYS A 67 14.89 7.46 4.53
C LYS A 67 15.83 8.33 3.70
N ALA A 68 16.88 8.90 4.33
CA ALA A 68 17.84 9.78 3.66
C ALA A 68 18.84 9.03 2.78
N HIS A 69 19.29 7.85 3.21
CA HIS A 69 20.38 7.12 2.54
C HIS A 69 19.89 5.92 1.70
N TYR A 70 18.73 5.36 2.03
CA TYR A 70 18.12 4.19 1.37
C TYR A 70 16.62 4.44 1.13
N PRO A 71 16.28 5.52 0.39
CA PRO A 71 14.89 5.96 0.28
C PRO A 71 13.95 4.94 -0.37
N ALA A 72 14.39 4.24 -1.41
CA ALA A 72 13.57 3.25 -2.09
C ALA A 72 13.28 2.03 -1.20
N GLU A 73 14.29 1.50 -0.51
CA GLU A 73 14.17 0.38 0.42
C GLU A 73 13.32 0.77 1.63
N PHE A 74 13.48 1.98 2.14
CA PHE A 74 12.67 2.50 3.23
C PHE A 74 11.19 2.60 2.83
N MET A 75 10.90 3.08 1.62
CA MET A 75 9.54 3.17 1.12
C MET A 75 8.94 1.79 0.82
N ALA A 76 9.71 0.87 0.23
CA ALA A 76 9.27 -0.51 0.00
C ALA A 76 8.90 -1.22 1.32
N ALA A 77 9.70 -1.03 2.38
CA ALA A 77 9.41 -1.57 3.70
C ALA A 77 8.12 -0.99 4.31
N ASN A 78 7.91 0.34 4.21
CA ASN A 78 6.69 0.99 4.70
C ASN A 78 5.45 0.53 3.92
N LEU A 79 5.52 0.46 2.60
CA LEU A 79 4.43 -0.03 1.75
C LEU A 79 4.08 -1.49 2.07
N THR A 80 5.09 -2.32 2.37
CA THR A 80 4.89 -3.72 2.78
C THR A 80 4.10 -3.82 4.09
N VAL A 81 4.43 -3.00 5.09
CA VAL A 81 3.74 -2.99 6.38
C VAL A 81 2.33 -2.40 6.23
N ALA A 82 2.16 -1.42 5.37
CA ALA A 82 0.90 -0.71 5.15
C ALA A 82 -0.06 -1.39 4.16
N LYS A 83 0.32 -2.51 3.52
CA LYS A 83 -0.41 -3.11 2.38
C LYS A 83 -1.92 -3.32 2.61
N ASP A 84 -2.34 -3.51 3.86
CA ASP A 84 -3.74 -3.74 4.23
C ASP A 84 -4.50 -2.45 4.60
N ASP A 85 -3.81 -1.30 4.69
CA ASP A 85 -4.40 0.02 4.94
C ASP A 85 -4.22 0.95 3.73
N ILE A 86 -5.28 1.08 2.96
CA ILE A 86 -5.32 1.91 1.74
C ILE A 86 -4.92 3.37 1.98
N LYS A 87 -5.26 3.95 3.14
CA LYS A 87 -4.92 5.35 3.43
C LYS A 87 -3.42 5.52 3.61
N ASP A 88 -2.79 4.60 4.34
CA ASP A 88 -1.35 4.63 4.53
C ASP A 88 -0.61 4.29 3.23
N VAL A 89 -1.10 3.33 2.44
CA VAL A 89 -0.55 3.04 1.11
C VAL A 89 -0.58 4.29 0.22
N THR A 90 -1.72 4.99 0.13
CA THR A 90 -1.84 6.22 -0.67
C THR A 90 -0.85 7.29 -0.21
N LYS A 91 -0.74 7.51 1.10
CA LYS A 91 0.22 8.46 1.68
C LYS A 91 1.68 8.11 1.32
N PHE A 92 2.06 6.83 1.39
CA PHE A 92 3.41 6.42 1.01
C PHE A 92 3.64 6.48 -0.49
N MET A 93 2.62 6.28 -1.32
CA MET A 93 2.70 6.49 -2.77
C MET A 93 2.95 7.95 -3.12
N ASP A 94 2.23 8.88 -2.47
CA ASP A 94 2.45 10.32 -2.64
C ASP A 94 3.86 10.73 -2.20
N GLU A 95 4.35 10.15 -1.12
CA GLU A 95 5.73 10.38 -0.68
C GLU A 95 6.76 9.83 -1.67
N CYS A 96 6.55 8.63 -2.24
CA CYS A 96 7.38 8.09 -3.31
C CYS A 96 7.43 9.06 -4.51
N LYS A 97 6.26 9.56 -4.94
CA LYS A 97 6.16 10.54 -6.03
C LYS A 97 6.93 11.83 -5.72
N ALA A 98 6.80 12.37 -4.51
CA ALA A 98 7.54 13.55 -4.05
C ALA A 98 9.06 13.32 -4.03
N MET A 99 9.51 12.12 -3.68
CA MET A 99 10.91 11.70 -3.67
C MET A 99 11.42 11.27 -5.05
N LYS A 100 10.58 11.29 -6.11
CA LYS A 100 10.88 10.81 -7.46
C LYS A 100 11.29 9.34 -7.51
N ILE A 101 10.70 8.54 -6.66
CA ILE A 101 10.83 7.08 -6.65
C ILE A 101 9.65 6.51 -7.42
N SER A 102 9.91 5.79 -8.51
CA SER A 102 8.88 5.10 -9.26
C SER A 102 8.37 3.87 -8.48
N VAL A 103 7.06 3.71 -8.43
CA VAL A 103 6.44 2.48 -7.92
C VAL A 103 5.81 1.75 -9.10
N LEU A 104 6.35 0.59 -9.43
CA LEU A 104 6.01 -0.18 -10.61
C LEU A 104 4.92 -1.21 -10.30
N ALA A 105 4.07 -1.48 -11.29
CA ALA A 105 3.02 -2.50 -11.21
C ALA A 105 3.58 -3.91 -10.89
N PRO A 106 2.77 -4.85 -10.39
CA PRO A 106 3.21 -6.22 -10.21
C PRO A 106 3.68 -6.84 -11.52
N ASP A 107 4.65 -7.76 -11.43
CA ASP A 107 5.29 -8.42 -12.57
C ASP A 107 5.67 -9.85 -12.15
N VAL A 108 5.17 -10.88 -12.84
CA VAL A 108 5.47 -12.28 -12.53
C VAL A 108 6.95 -12.64 -12.64
N ASN A 109 7.71 -11.87 -13.42
CA ASN A 109 9.13 -12.06 -13.65
C ASN A 109 10.05 -11.28 -12.70
N GLU A 110 9.48 -10.33 -11.91
CA GLU A 110 10.30 -9.47 -11.05
C GLU A 110 9.76 -9.37 -9.62
N SER A 111 8.43 -9.36 -9.44
CA SER A 111 7.84 -9.15 -8.12
C SER A 111 8.10 -10.31 -7.16
N GLU A 112 8.33 -9.96 -5.91
CA GLU A 112 8.39 -10.87 -4.77
C GLU A 112 7.04 -10.91 -4.02
N MET A 113 7.00 -11.59 -2.88
CA MET A 113 5.82 -11.60 -2.00
C MET A 113 5.44 -10.18 -1.56
N ASN A 114 6.43 -9.41 -1.13
CA ASN A 114 6.29 -8.04 -0.62
C ASN A 114 6.83 -7.01 -1.62
N PHE A 115 6.68 -5.73 -1.29
CA PHE A 115 7.33 -4.67 -2.05
C PHE A 115 8.85 -4.80 -1.96
N THR A 116 9.54 -4.68 -3.10
CA THR A 116 10.99 -4.79 -3.20
C THR A 116 11.55 -3.66 -4.05
N VAL A 117 12.86 -3.46 -4.01
CA VAL A 117 13.54 -2.49 -4.87
C VAL A 117 14.26 -3.26 -5.98
N ASN A 118 14.03 -2.85 -7.23
CA ASN A 118 14.69 -3.46 -8.37
C ASN A 118 16.11 -2.91 -8.59
N SER A 119 16.84 -3.47 -9.55
CA SER A 119 18.20 -3.06 -9.86
C SER A 119 18.34 -1.61 -10.37
N LYS A 120 17.23 -0.97 -10.75
CA LYS A 120 17.19 0.43 -11.18
C LYS A 120 16.89 1.41 -10.05
N GLY A 121 16.56 0.90 -8.86
CA GLY A 121 16.17 1.72 -7.71
C GLY A 121 14.67 2.04 -7.64
N ASP A 122 13.84 1.43 -8.50
CA ASP A 122 12.40 1.58 -8.45
C ASP A 122 11.79 0.57 -7.46
N VAL A 123 10.71 0.95 -6.81
CA VAL A 123 9.94 0.04 -5.96
C VAL A 123 9.02 -0.80 -6.83
N ARG A 124 9.09 -2.12 -6.70
CA ARG A 124 8.20 -3.08 -7.37
C ARG A 124 7.09 -3.52 -6.44
N PHE A 125 5.85 -3.49 -6.92
CA PHE A 125 4.67 -3.96 -6.18
C PHE A 125 4.76 -5.48 -5.95
N GLY A 126 4.55 -5.93 -4.70
CA GLY A 126 4.59 -7.35 -4.34
C GLY A 126 3.35 -8.11 -4.79
N LEU A 127 3.52 -9.35 -5.28
CA LEU A 127 2.39 -10.19 -5.71
C LEU A 127 1.40 -10.48 -4.57
N GLY A 128 1.89 -10.54 -3.32
CA GLY A 128 1.05 -10.75 -2.14
C GLY A 128 0.13 -9.58 -1.79
N GLY A 129 0.32 -8.40 -2.41
CA GLY A 129 -0.56 -7.25 -2.29
C GLY A 129 -1.74 -7.27 -3.29
N VAL A 130 -1.77 -8.19 -4.24
CA VAL A 130 -2.84 -8.30 -5.24
C VAL A 130 -4.00 -9.10 -4.65
N LYS A 131 -5.18 -8.51 -4.60
CA LYS A 131 -6.40 -9.18 -4.10
C LYS A 131 -6.71 -10.43 -4.91
N GLY A 132 -6.97 -11.54 -4.21
CA GLY A 132 -7.29 -12.83 -4.84
C GLY A 132 -6.07 -13.66 -5.21
N VAL A 133 -4.87 -13.20 -4.91
CA VAL A 133 -3.63 -13.96 -5.05
C VAL A 133 -3.18 -14.42 -3.65
N GLY A 134 -3.23 -15.72 -3.40
CA GLY A 134 -2.83 -16.31 -2.11
C GLY A 134 -1.32 -16.53 -2.01
N GLU A 135 -0.78 -16.60 -0.78
CA GLU A 135 0.65 -16.84 -0.52
C GLU A 135 1.20 -18.05 -1.25
N GLY A 136 0.50 -19.19 -1.22
CA GLY A 136 0.94 -20.40 -1.91
C GLY A 136 1.03 -20.25 -3.43
N ALA A 137 0.23 -19.37 -4.04
CA ALA A 137 0.35 -19.05 -5.47
C ALA A 137 1.59 -18.19 -5.73
N VAL A 138 1.83 -17.18 -4.88
CA VAL A 138 3.03 -16.32 -4.98
C VAL A 138 4.31 -17.14 -4.82
N GLU A 139 4.36 -18.01 -3.81
CA GLU A 139 5.49 -18.91 -3.58
C GLU A 139 5.72 -19.85 -4.79
N ALA A 140 4.64 -20.41 -5.37
CA ALA A 140 4.76 -21.25 -6.55
C ALA A 140 5.32 -20.49 -7.76
N ILE A 141 4.93 -19.23 -7.97
CA ILE A 141 5.43 -18.36 -9.04
C ILE A 141 6.92 -18.06 -8.83
N ILE A 142 7.30 -17.64 -7.63
CA ILE A 142 8.68 -17.24 -7.30
C ILE A 142 9.61 -18.45 -7.39
N ASN A 143 9.28 -19.57 -6.73
CA ASN A 143 10.10 -20.77 -6.71
C ASN A 143 10.33 -21.33 -8.12
N GLU A 144 9.28 -21.33 -8.96
CA GLU A 144 9.40 -21.81 -10.34
C GLU A 144 10.31 -20.89 -11.17
N ARG A 145 10.15 -19.57 -11.02
CA ARG A 145 10.99 -18.56 -11.69
C ARG A 145 12.46 -18.65 -11.26
N GLU A 146 12.72 -18.84 -9.97
CA GLU A 146 14.08 -18.95 -9.44
C GLU A 146 14.77 -20.25 -9.92
N LYS A 147 14.02 -21.34 -9.98
CA LYS A 147 14.55 -22.65 -10.39
C LYS A 147 14.81 -22.75 -11.88
N ASN A 148 13.90 -22.27 -12.72
CA ASN A 148 13.88 -22.51 -14.15
C ASN A 148 14.00 -21.22 -15.00
N GLY A 149 14.27 -20.06 -14.36
CA GLY A 149 14.43 -18.77 -15.01
C GLY A 149 13.10 -18.10 -15.31
N LYS A 150 13.19 -16.87 -15.81
CA LYS A 150 12.04 -16.02 -16.13
C LYS A 150 11.07 -16.72 -17.08
N TYR A 151 9.78 -16.40 -16.92
CA TYR A 151 8.74 -16.81 -17.85
C TYR A 151 8.87 -16.02 -19.16
N LYS A 152 8.74 -16.70 -20.29
CA LYS A 152 8.92 -16.11 -21.62
C LYS A 152 7.65 -15.46 -22.14
N ASP A 153 6.51 -16.11 -21.87
CA ASP A 153 5.18 -15.69 -22.29
C ASP A 153 4.12 -16.28 -21.34
N LEU A 154 2.86 -15.93 -21.56
CA LEU A 154 1.74 -16.44 -20.78
C LEU A 154 1.64 -17.98 -20.81
N PHE A 155 1.90 -18.59 -21.95
CA PHE A 155 1.83 -20.06 -22.08
C PHE A 155 2.96 -20.74 -21.34
N ASP A 156 4.19 -20.23 -21.43
CA ASP A 156 5.33 -20.72 -20.64
C ASP A 156 5.04 -20.61 -19.13
N PHE A 157 4.36 -19.54 -18.69
CA PHE A 157 3.90 -19.41 -17.32
C PHE A 157 2.90 -20.52 -16.95
N LEU A 158 1.84 -20.74 -17.75
CA LEU A 158 0.82 -21.75 -17.50
C LEU A 158 1.34 -23.19 -17.61
N GLU A 159 2.36 -23.43 -18.43
CA GLU A 159 3.00 -24.73 -18.63
C GLU A 159 3.89 -25.14 -17.43
N ARG A 160 4.41 -24.13 -16.69
CA ARG A 160 5.42 -24.32 -15.65
C ARG A 160 4.90 -24.12 -14.24
N VAL A 161 4.05 -23.11 -14.01
CA VAL A 161 3.57 -22.80 -12.67
C VAL A 161 2.62 -23.87 -12.16
N ASN A 162 2.60 -24.13 -10.85
CA ASN A 162 1.63 -25.05 -10.25
C ASN A 162 0.20 -24.46 -10.33
N LEU A 163 -0.64 -24.98 -11.25
CA LEU A 163 -2.01 -24.51 -11.49
C LEU A 163 -3.01 -24.90 -10.38
N GLN A 164 -2.63 -25.79 -9.45
CA GLN A 164 -3.44 -26.04 -8.25
C GLN A 164 -3.32 -24.87 -7.27
N SER A 165 -2.13 -24.28 -7.14
CA SER A 165 -1.90 -23.08 -6.35
C SER A 165 -2.30 -21.81 -7.11
N CYS A 166 -1.94 -21.71 -8.39
CA CYS A 166 -2.31 -20.62 -9.31
C CYS A 166 -3.58 -20.96 -10.09
N ASN A 167 -4.71 -21.02 -9.39
CA ASN A 167 -5.99 -21.35 -9.99
C ASN A 167 -6.51 -20.22 -10.92
N ARG A 168 -7.64 -20.47 -11.61
CA ARG A 168 -8.25 -19.52 -12.55
C ARG A 168 -8.40 -18.11 -11.96
N LYS A 169 -8.91 -18.00 -10.71
CA LYS A 169 -9.11 -16.70 -10.05
C LYS A 169 -7.79 -15.96 -9.80
N THR A 170 -6.74 -16.69 -9.45
CA THR A 170 -5.40 -16.13 -9.27
C THR A 170 -4.86 -15.58 -10.59
N VAL A 171 -4.95 -16.34 -11.69
CA VAL A 171 -4.49 -15.91 -13.02
C VAL A 171 -5.31 -14.71 -13.51
N GLU A 172 -6.63 -14.71 -13.29
CA GLU A 172 -7.50 -13.57 -13.56
C GLU A 172 -7.05 -12.31 -12.81
N SER A 173 -6.83 -12.42 -11.50
CA SER A 173 -6.39 -11.32 -10.67
C SER A 173 -5.02 -10.77 -11.09
N LEU A 174 -4.07 -11.64 -11.39
CA LEU A 174 -2.74 -11.26 -11.89
C LEU A 174 -2.83 -10.53 -13.24
N ALA A 175 -3.67 -11.02 -14.17
CA ALA A 175 -3.85 -10.39 -15.47
C ALA A 175 -4.47 -8.99 -15.34
N LEU A 176 -5.53 -8.84 -14.55
CA LEU A 176 -6.18 -7.55 -14.32
C LEU A 176 -5.25 -6.55 -13.60
N ALA A 177 -4.42 -7.03 -12.66
CA ALA A 177 -3.43 -6.21 -11.98
C ALA A 177 -2.22 -5.84 -12.86
N GLY A 178 -2.09 -6.43 -14.05
CA GLY A 178 -1.00 -6.16 -14.99
C GLY A 178 0.26 -6.97 -14.79
N ALA A 179 0.20 -8.03 -13.99
CA ALA A 179 1.36 -8.86 -13.68
C ALA A 179 1.97 -9.59 -14.89
N PHE A 180 1.23 -9.66 -16.00
CA PHE A 180 1.66 -10.26 -17.27
C PHE A 180 2.03 -9.24 -18.35
N ASP A 181 2.00 -7.95 -18.05
CA ASP A 181 2.34 -6.89 -19.03
C ASP A 181 3.82 -6.91 -19.45
N CYS A 182 4.65 -7.69 -18.75
CA CYS A 182 6.02 -7.96 -19.12
C CYS A 182 6.17 -8.87 -20.37
N PHE A 183 5.09 -9.49 -20.84
CA PHE A 183 5.15 -10.38 -21.99
C PHE A 183 4.88 -9.62 -23.29
N ASP A 184 5.85 -9.69 -24.21
CA ASP A 184 5.72 -9.05 -25.51
C ASP A 184 4.54 -9.63 -26.31
N GLY A 185 3.75 -8.73 -26.90
CA GLY A 185 2.60 -9.11 -27.74
C GLY A 185 1.38 -9.62 -26.98
N PHE A 186 1.44 -9.70 -25.65
CA PHE A 186 0.31 -10.02 -24.80
C PHE A 186 -0.43 -8.76 -24.36
N TYR A 187 -1.74 -8.84 -24.29
CA TYR A 187 -2.62 -7.78 -23.82
C TYR A 187 -3.68 -8.36 -22.88
N ARG A 188 -3.90 -7.68 -21.75
CA ARG A 188 -4.83 -8.13 -20.69
C ARG A 188 -6.21 -8.46 -21.27
N GLU A 189 -6.71 -7.63 -22.21
CA GLU A 189 -8.02 -7.73 -22.84
C GLU A 189 -8.24 -9.10 -23.51
N GLN A 190 -7.19 -9.69 -24.05
CA GLN A 190 -7.25 -10.96 -24.77
C GLN A 190 -7.77 -12.12 -23.90
N LEU A 191 -7.50 -12.07 -22.58
CA LEU A 191 -7.98 -13.10 -21.66
C LEU A 191 -9.47 -12.95 -21.29
N PHE A 192 -10.03 -11.77 -21.45
CA PHE A 192 -11.39 -11.44 -21.03
C PHE A 192 -12.40 -11.41 -22.18
N ASP A 193 -11.95 -11.70 -23.38
CA ASP A 193 -12.79 -11.84 -24.56
C ASP A 193 -13.07 -13.31 -24.87
N THR A 194 -13.85 -13.53 -25.89
CA THR A 194 -14.20 -14.87 -26.40
C THR A 194 -13.35 -15.23 -27.63
N ASN A 195 -13.01 -16.51 -27.75
CA ASN A 195 -12.39 -17.02 -28.97
C ASN A 195 -13.41 -17.11 -30.13
N SER A 196 -12.94 -17.49 -31.32
CA SER A 196 -13.78 -17.68 -32.50
C SER A 196 -14.93 -18.69 -32.35
N LYS A 197 -14.92 -19.50 -31.28
CA LYS A 197 -15.96 -20.49 -30.92
C LYS A 197 -16.91 -19.97 -29.85
N GLY A 198 -16.73 -18.71 -29.37
CA GLY A 198 -17.55 -18.13 -28.31
C GLY A 198 -17.18 -18.61 -26.89
N GLU A 199 -16.03 -19.27 -26.70
CA GLU A 199 -15.55 -19.67 -25.37
C GLU A 199 -14.72 -18.56 -24.73
N ASN A 200 -14.87 -18.35 -23.41
CA ASN A 200 -14.06 -17.39 -22.66
C ASN A 200 -12.57 -17.77 -22.73
N MET A 201 -11.73 -16.83 -23.15
CA MET A 201 -10.32 -17.11 -23.41
C MET A 201 -9.53 -17.49 -22.16
N LEU A 202 -9.86 -16.92 -21.01
CA LEU A 202 -9.22 -17.31 -19.73
C LEU A 202 -9.48 -18.79 -19.41
N GLU A 203 -10.70 -19.31 -19.70
CA GLU A 203 -11.02 -20.72 -19.50
C GLU A 203 -10.26 -21.61 -20.49
N VAL A 204 -10.13 -21.16 -21.72
CA VAL A 204 -9.39 -21.88 -22.77
C VAL A 204 -7.92 -22.03 -22.40
N VAL A 205 -7.24 -20.95 -21.98
CA VAL A 205 -5.82 -21.01 -21.62
C VAL A 205 -5.58 -21.80 -20.34
N MET A 206 -6.49 -21.74 -19.37
CA MET A 206 -6.39 -22.54 -18.13
C MET A 206 -6.58 -24.04 -18.43
N ARG A 207 -7.54 -24.39 -19.29
CA ARG A 207 -7.74 -25.76 -19.75
C ARG A 207 -6.53 -26.30 -20.51
N TYR A 208 -5.92 -25.46 -21.37
CA TYR A 208 -4.68 -25.76 -22.04
C TYR A 208 -3.56 -26.07 -21.06
N GLY A 209 -3.27 -25.18 -20.10
CA GLY A 209 -2.20 -25.35 -19.12
C GLY A 209 -2.37 -26.63 -18.28
N ASN A 210 -3.59 -26.89 -17.78
CA ASN A 210 -3.89 -28.12 -17.03
C ASN A 210 -3.63 -29.37 -17.88
N ARG A 211 -4.10 -29.39 -19.14
CA ARG A 211 -3.90 -30.51 -20.04
C ARG A 211 -2.41 -30.73 -20.36
N TYR A 212 -1.69 -29.64 -20.65
CA TYR A 212 -0.25 -29.70 -20.91
C TYR A 212 0.53 -30.31 -19.73
N GLN A 213 0.23 -29.88 -18.51
CA GLN A 213 0.90 -30.39 -17.31
C GLN A 213 0.54 -31.85 -17.04
N GLN A 214 -0.70 -32.25 -17.28
CA GLN A 214 -1.15 -33.65 -17.16
C GLN A 214 -0.44 -34.54 -18.18
N ASP A 215 -0.42 -34.16 -19.45
CA ASP A 215 0.24 -34.93 -20.51
C ASP A 215 1.75 -35.06 -20.24
N LYS A 216 2.39 -34.01 -19.72
CA LYS A 216 3.81 -34.05 -19.32
C LYS A 216 4.07 -35.01 -18.16
N GLN A 217 3.17 -35.07 -17.19
CA GLN A 217 3.28 -36.03 -16.07
C GLN A 217 3.09 -37.46 -16.57
N GLU A 218 2.12 -37.72 -17.42
CA GLU A 218 1.88 -39.05 -18.00
C GLU A 218 3.04 -39.51 -18.88
N GLN A 219 3.64 -38.64 -19.68
CA GLN A 219 4.83 -38.93 -20.47
C GLN A 219 6.05 -39.29 -19.59
N SER A 220 6.23 -38.60 -18.46
CA SER A 220 7.33 -38.93 -17.56
C SER A 220 7.18 -40.32 -16.90
N ILE A 221 5.95 -40.73 -16.63
CA ILE A 221 5.64 -42.07 -16.07
C ILE A 221 5.84 -43.14 -17.13
N THR A 222 5.33 -42.93 -18.35
CA THR A 222 5.47 -43.92 -19.46
C THR A 222 6.91 -44.09 -19.96
N LEU A 223 7.75 -43.05 -19.84
CA LEU A 223 9.17 -43.16 -20.17
C LEU A 223 9.92 -44.12 -19.22
N PHE A 224 9.50 -44.22 -17.98
CA PHE A 224 10.03 -45.15 -16.99
C PHE A 224 9.51 -46.59 -17.22
N ASP A 225 8.34 -46.78 -17.80
CA ASP A 225 7.73 -48.09 -18.08
C ASP A 225 8.15 -48.69 -19.45
N GLY A 226 8.99 -47.99 -20.22
CA GLY A 226 9.56 -48.52 -21.48
C GLY A 226 8.57 -48.60 -22.66
N PHE A 227 7.37 -48.11 -22.54
CA PHE A 227 6.41 -47.94 -23.63
C PHE A 227 6.43 -46.51 -24.13
N GLY A 228 7.13 -46.24 -25.23
CA GLY A 228 7.13 -44.93 -25.90
C GLY A 228 5.73 -44.55 -26.37
N GLY A 229 4.97 -43.81 -25.56
CA GLY A 229 3.72 -43.20 -25.95
C GLY A 229 3.98 -42.10 -26.99
N LEU A 230 3.23 -42.15 -28.10
CA LEU A 230 3.12 -41.03 -29.05
C LEU A 230 2.47 -39.85 -28.29
N GLY A 231 3.32 -39.00 -27.70
CA GLY A 231 2.82 -37.77 -27.06
C GLY A 231 2.09 -36.89 -28.09
N VAL A 232 0.82 -36.71 -27.91
CA VAL A 232 0.07 -35.72 -28.70
C VAL A 232 0.54 -34.35 -28.23
N GLU A 233 1.26 -33.63 -29.07
CA GLU A 233 1.69 -32.27 -28.78
C GLU A 233 0.44 -31.38 -28.61
N VAL A 234 0.23 -30.89 -27.38
CA VAL A 234 -0.90 -30.00 -27.08
C VAL A 234 -0.62 -28.65 -27.70
N GLN A 235 -1.32 -28.30 -28.78
CA GLN A 235 -1.14 -27.01 -29.44
C GLN A 235 -1.59 -25.86 -28.53
N ARG A 236 -0.77 -24.81 -28.49
CA ARG A 236 -1.10 -23.55 -27.82
C ARG A 236 -2.29 -22.89 -28.49
N PRO A 237 -3.32 -22.46 -27.75
CA PRO A 237 -4.44 -21.74 -28.33
C PRO A 237 -3.98 -20.36 -28.83
N GLU A 238 -4.57 -19.92 -29.95
CA GLU A 238 -4.33 -18.57 -30.44
C GLU A 238 -5.08 -17.54 -29.60
N LEU A 239 -4.39 -16.50 -29.18
CA LEU A 239 -5.01 -15.37 -28.47
C LEU A 239 -5.80 -14.52 -29.48
N PRO A 240 -7.02 -14.08 -29.14
CA PRO A 240 -7.84 -13.29 -30.04
C PRO A 240 -7.24 -11.89 -30.26
N VAL A 241 -7.50 -11.33 -31.44
CA VAL A 241 -7.22 -9.90 -31.69
C VAL A 241 -8.42 -9.12 -31.21
N VAL A 242 -8.22 -8.32 -30.15
CA VAL A 242 -9.29 -7.59 -29.48
C VAL A 242 -8.98 -6.10 -29.41
N PRO A 243 -10.01 -5.22 -29.34
CA PRO A 243 -9.81 -3.82 -29.05
C PRO A 243 -9.18 -3.62 -27.69
N ARG A 244 -8.31 -2.62 -27.57
CA ARG A 244 -7.72 -2.24 -26.27
C ARG A 244 -8.79 -1.60 -25.37
N TRP A 245 -8.75 -1.92 -24.10
CA TRP A 245 -9.53 -1.15 -23.12
C TRP A 245 -9.11 0.31 -23.13
N SER A 246 -10.03 1.19 -22.81
CA SER A 246 -9.67 2.59 -22.53
C SER A 246 -8.73 2.67 -21.33
N SER A 247 -7.92 3.74 -21.24
CA SER A 247 -7.05 3.98 -20.09
C SER A 247 -7.83 3.90 -18.77
N ILE A 248 -8.99 4.54 -18.72
CA ILE A 248 -9.86 4.57 -17.52
C ILE A 248 -10.37 3.17 -17.16
N GLU A 249 -10.79 2.39 -18.13
CA GLU A 249 -11.26 1.03 -17.87
C GLU A 249 -10.16 0.14 -17.32
N ARG A 250 -8.97 0.19 -17.90
CA ARG A 250 -7.80 -0.53 -17.44
C ARG A 250 -7.41 -0.14 -16.02
N LEU A 251 -7.36 1.16 -15.73
CA LEU A 251 -7.02 1.71 -14.42
C LEU A 251 -8.05 1.32 -13.34
N ASN A 252 -9.33 1.30 -13.68
CA ASN A 252 -10.36 0.86 -12.74
C ASN A 252 -10.22 -0.62 -12.39
N LYS A 253 -10.00 -1.50 -13.39
CA LYS A 253 -9.77 -2.93 -13.17
C LYS A 253 -8.51 -3.18 -12.32
N GLU A 254 -7.45 -2.44 -12.54
CA GLU A 254 -6.23 -2.48 -11.74
C GLU A 254 -6.50 -2.04 -10.29
N LYS A 255 -7.19 -0.90 -10.11
CA LYS A 255 -7.55 -0.37 -8.80
C LYS A 255 -8.39 -1.34 -7.97
N ASP A 256 -9.33 -2.06 -8.59
CA ASP A 256 -10.18 -3.03 -7.88
C ASP A 256 -9.36 -4.13 -7.19
N LEU A 257 -8.21 -4.49 -7.76
CA LEU A 257 -7.32 -5.54 -7.26
C LEU A 257 -6.16 -5.03 -6.41
N ILE A 258 -5.62 -3.87 -6.75
CA ILE A 258 -4.49 -3.25 -6.05
C ILE A 258 -4.99 -2.32 -4.93
N GLY A 259 -6.19 -1.74 -5.11
CA GLY A 259 -6.81 -0.81 -4.17
C GLY A 259 -6.54 0.67 -4.47
N ILE A 260 -5.55 0.96 -5.32
CA ILE A 260 -5.15 2.32 -5.75
C ILE A 260 -4.93 2.35 -7.26
N PHE A 261 -4.89 3.53 -7.84
CA PHE A 261 -4.39 3.75 -9.20
C PHE A 261 -2.87 3.74 -9.18
N LEU A 262 -2.25 2.70 -9.73
CA LEU A 262 -0.80 2.50 -9.64
C LEU A 262 -0.09 2.90 -10.95
N SER A 263 -0.57 2.43 -12.11
CA SER A 263 0.10 2.64 -13.40
C SER A 263 0.00 4.09 -13.89
N ALA A 264 -1.13 4.76 -13.63
CA ALA A 264 -1.40 6.16 -13.98
C ALA A 264 -2.62 6.65 -13.19
N HIS A 265 -2.83 7.95 -13.16
CA HIS A 265 -4.04 8.54 -12.57
C HIS A 265 -5.09 8.86 -13.66
N PRO A 266 -6.40 8.67 -13.42
CA PRO A 266 -7.44 9.00 -14.41
C PRO A 266 -7.42 10.45 -14.90
N LEU A 267 -6.86 11.36 -14.12
CA LEU A 267 -6.71 12.77 -14.47
C LEU A 267 -5.40 13.10 -15.20
N ASP A 268 -4.52 12.14 -15.42
CA ASP A 268 -3.23 12.41 -16.10
C ASP A 268 -3.47 12.85 -17.56
N GLU A 269 -4.54 12.35 -18.21
CA GLU A 269 -4.95 12.79 -19.55
C GLU A 269 -5.45 14.25 -19.55
N TRP A 270 -5.82 14.78 -18.39
CA TRP A 270 -6.38 16.14 -18.18
C TRP A 270 -5.44 17.01 -17.34
N GLU A 271 -4.14 16.65 -17.29
CA GLU A 271 -3.18 17.38 -16.45
C GLU A 271 -3.14 18.88 -16.78
N PHE A 272 -3.20 19.21 -18.06
CA PHE A 272 -3.19 20.60 -18.52
C PHE A 272 -4.41 21.36 -18.03
N GLU A 273 -5.60 20.79 -18.22
CA GLU A 273 -6.87 21.42 -17.78
C GLU A 273 -6.95 21.56 -16.27
N VAL A 274 -6.52 20.51 -15.54
CA VAL A 274 -6.51 20.55 -14.06
C VAL A 274 -5.55 21.61 -13.56
N ARG A 275 -4.36 21.74 -14.16
CA ARG A 275 -3.37 22.71 -13.71
C ARG A 275 -3.68 24.16 -14.13
N GLU A 276 -4.17 24.37 -15.35
CA GLU A 276 -4.29 25.69 -15.94
C GLU A 276 -5.73 26.26 -15.85
N MET A 277 -6.75 25.39 -15.74
CA MET A 277 -8.17 25.81 -15.76
C MET A 277 -8.85 25.65 -14.40
N CYS A 278 -8.37 24.74 -13.54
CA CYS A 278 -8.91 24.56 -12.19
C CYS A 278 -8.15 25.46 -11.21
N ASN A 279 -8.89 26.33 -10.52
CA ASN A 279 -8.33 27.30 -9.56
C ASN A 279 -8.69 26.97 -8.10
N ILE A 280 -9.34 25.84 -7.87
CA ILE A 280 -9.78 25.41 -6.54
C ILE A 280 -9.76 23.88 -6.44
N THR A 281 -9.37 23.35 -5.30
CA THR A 281 -9.41 21.90 -5.00
C THR A 281 -10.75 21.50 -4.36
N ALA A 282 -11.08 20.21 -4.38
CA ALA A 282 -12.28 19.70 -3.70
C ALA A 282 -12.24 19.95 -2.18
N GLU A 283 -11.05 19.94 -1.58
CA GLU A 283 -10.87 20.25 -0.16
C GLU A 283 -11.17 21.72 0.14
N GLU A 284 -10.70 22.63 -0.70
CA GLU A 284 -11.01 24.06 -0.59
C GLU A 284 -12.50 24.34 -0.85
N MET A 285 -13.17 23.60 -1.74
CA MET A 285 -14.61 23.69 -1.95
C MET A 285 -15.41 23.36 -0.67
N HIS A 286 -15.01 22.35 0.08
CA HIS A 286 -15.63 22.03 1.37
C HIS A 286 -15.47 23.16 2.40
N GLN A 287 -14.37 23.89 2.37
CA GLN A 287 -14.18 25.07 3.21
C GLN A 287 -15.09 26.23 2.76
N PHE A 288 -15.33 26.38 1.45
CA PHE A 288 -16.25 27.37 0.91
C PHE A 288 -17.70 27.14 1.35
N ASP A 289 -18.16 25.90 1.39
CA ASP A 289 -19.49 25.56 1.89
C ASP A 289 -19.65 25.88 3.38
N ALA A 290 -18.60 25.71 4.17
CA ALA A 290 -18.57 26.12 5.57
C ALA A 290 -18.63 27.67 5.74
N TRP A 291 -18.01 28.42 4.82
CA TRP A 291 -18.00 29.88 4.79
C TRP A 291 -19.30 30.46 4.26
N SER A 292 -20.04 29.77 3.42
CA SER A 292 -21.34 30.19 2.88
C SER A 292 -22.49 29.94 3.85
N SER A 293 -22.25 29.22 4.95
CA SER A 293 -23.28 29.02 5.99
C SER A 293 -23.60 30.34 6.72
N PRO A 294 -24.87 30.61 7.05
CA PRO A 294 -25.28 31.86 7.73
C PRO A 294 -24.55 32.11 9.06
N THR A 295 -24.11 31.06 9.75
CA THR A 295 -23.35 31.12 11.01
C THR A 295 -21.92 31.60 10.82
N ALA A 296 -21.27 31.28 9.70
CA ALA A 296 -19.90 31.72 9.42
C ALA A 296 -19.83 33.21 8.99
N ARG A 297 -20.86 33.70 8.28
CA ARG A 297 -20.98 35.14 7.93
C ARG A 297 -21.11 36.01 9.17
N ASN A 298 -21.85 35.56 10.20
CA ASN A 298 -22.02 36.29 11.43
C ASN A 298 -20.75 36.32 12.31
N ALA A 299 -19.87 35.32 12.20
CA ALA A 299 -18.60 35.29 12.91
C ALA A 299 -17.54 36.19 12.25
N ALA A 300 -17.53 36.30 10.93
CA ALA A 300 -16.61 37.20 10.21
C ALA A 300 -16.97 38.69 10.42
N THR A 301 -18.26 39.04 10.48
CA THR A 301 -18.71 40.42 10.77
C THR A 301 -18.51 40.86 12.21
N SER A 302 -18.44 39.93 13.17
CA SER A 302 -18.11 40.28 14.57
C SER A 302 -16.61 40.50 14.79
N GLN A 303 -15.72 39.90 14.02
CA GLN A 303 -14.27 40.14 14.12
C GLN A 303 -13.80 41.45 13.48
N ASP A 304 -14.52 41.96 12.47
CA ASP A 304 -14.21 43.26 11.87
C ASP A 304 -14.71 44.44 12.74
N ASN A 305 -15.80 44.26 13.50
CA ASN A 305 -16.26 45.29 14.42
C ASN A 305 -15.36 45.46 15.66
N ASP A 306 -14.69 44.40 16.11
CA ASP A 306 -13.75 44.48 17.25
C ASP A 306 -12.40 45.12 16.87
N ARG A 307 -12.12 45.34 15.58
CA ARG A 307 -10.93 46.06 15.10
C ARG A 307 -11.10 47.56 14.85
N GLU A 308 -12.33 48.00 14.73
CA GLU A 308 -12.62 49.45 14.57
C GLU A 308 -12.81 50.20 15.92
N GLU A 309 -12.84 49.50 17.06
CA GLU A 309 -12.92 50.12 18.40
C GLU A 309 -11.54 50.21 19.12
N GLU A 310 -10.41 49.83 18.49
CA GLU A 310 -9.06 49.94 19.07
C GLU A 310 -8.11 50.93 18.33
N ASP A 311 -8.64 51.82 17.45
CA ASP A 311 -7.83 52.94 16.87
C ASP A 311 -8.29 54.33 17.40
#